data_af6efddc85bd32c749d0911e573525a4
#
_entry.id   af6efddc85bd32c749d0911e573525a4
#
_cell.length_a   1.000
_cell.length_b   1.000
_cell.length_c   1.000
_cell.angle_alpha   90.00
_cell.angle_beta   90.00
_cell.angle_gamma   90.00
#
_symmetry.space_group_name_H-M   'P 1'
#
loop_
_entity.id
_entity.type
_entity.pdbx_description
1 polymer ?
#
loop_
_entity_poly.entity_id
_entity_poly.type
_entity_poly.pdbx_seq_one_letter_code
_entity_poly.pdbx_strand_id
1 'polypeptide(L)'
;PRYMTVQVNDFLKKDFIKLLAKKIDFQQVAPWPVSSPGGDTVWLGATDTYGNTISFIQSIYWEFGSGLVLPNTGITMQNRGVSFSLDQKNLNYLLPGRKPFHTIQPALAHFDDGRVMSYGTMGGEGQPQTQAAIFYRYNIQNLNLQTAVNEPRWLLGKTWGEETTSLKIEQRFSSKTFDDLKSMGHIVEKVGAYEEIMGHAGALVCYPNGLKEGGFDLRSDGSAIGG
;
A
#
# COMPACT_ATOMS: atom_id res chain seq x y z
N PRO A 1 -9.09 -4.39 16.60
CA PRO A 1 -10.50 -4.78 16.75
C PRO A 1 -11.09 -4.38 18.10
N ARG A 2 -10.32 -4.55 19.21
CA ARG A 2 -10.86 -4.34 20.58
C ARG A 2 -11.38 -2.92 20.86
N TYR A 3 -10.89 -1.91 20.13
CA TYR A 3 -11.24 -0.50 20.28
C TYR A 3 -11.97 0.08 19.06
N MET A 4 -12.35 -0.77 18.10
CA MET A 4 -13.14 -0.34 16.96
C MET A 4 -14.59 -0.13 17.42
N THR A 5 -15.16 0.99 17.01
CA THR A 5 -16.58 1.34 17.24
C THR A 5 -17.51 0.76 16.17
N VAL A 6 -16.93 0.14 15.13
CA VAL A 6 -17.64 -0.44 14.00
C VAL A 6 -17.19 -1.88 13.77
N GLN A 7 -18.06 -2.69 13.20
CA GLN A 7 -17.73 -4.05 12.80
C GLN A 7 -17.04 -4.07 11.45
N VAL A 8 -15.87 -4.72 11.35
CA VAL A 8 -15.11 -4.81 10.08
C VAL A 8 -15.95 -5.37 8.94
N ASN A 9 -16.76 -6.39 9.24
CA ASN A 9 -17.62 -7.02 8.25
C ASN A 9 -18.66 -6.07 7.64
N ASP A 10 -19.01 -4.96 8.30
CA ASP A 10 -19.94 -3.99 7.75
C ASP A 10 -19.34 -3.27 6.52
N PHE A 11 -18.04 -3.07 6.50
CA PHE A 11 -17.33 -2.48 5.36
C PHE A 11 -17.24 -3.41 4.14
N LEU A 12 -17.38 -4.72 4.34
CA LEU A 12 -17.34 -5.73 3.28
C LEU A 12 -18.71 -6.07 2.70
N LYS A 13 -19.80 -5.51 3.26
CA LYS A 13 -21.13 -5.70 2.72
C LYS A 13 -21.26 -5.07 1.34
N LYS A 14 -21.78 -5.84 0.37
CA LYS A 14 -21.97 -5.37 -1.01
C LYS A 14 -22.76 -4.06 -1.10
N ASP A 15 -23.77 -3.89 -0.26
CA ASP A 15 -24.59 -2.67 -0.27
C ASP A 15 -23.83 -1.47 0.29
N PHE A 16 -22.96 -1.68 1.28
CA PHE A 16 -22.08 -0.64 1.78
C PHE A 16 -21.03 -0.21 0.72
N ILE A 17 -20.41 -1.18 0.04
CA ILE A 17 -19.47 -0.91 -1.05
C ILE A 17 -20.15 -0.14 -2.19
N LYS A 18 -21.39 -0.55 -2.58
CA LYS A 18 -22.16 0.17 -3.57
C LYS A 18 -22.51 1.60 -3.14
N LEU A 19 -22.81 1.79 -1.84
CA LEU A 19 -23.06 3.13 -1.29
C LEU A 19 -21.82 4.02 -1.39
N LEU A 20 -20.64 3.48 -1.07
CA LEU A 20 -19.39 4.23 -1.21
C LEU A 20 -19.08 4.54 -2.68
N ALA A 21 -19.27 3.56 -3.57
CA ALA A 21 -19.08 3.76 -5.01
C ALA A 21 -19.97 4.88 -5.58
N LYS A 22 -21.20 5.03 -5.11
CA LYS A 22 -22.10 6.12 -5.50
C LYS A 22 -21.65 7.51 -5.04
N LYS A 23 -20.73 7.59 -4.05
CA LYS A 23 -20.16 8.88 -3.57
C LYS A 23 -18.99 9.35 -4.43
N ILE A 24 -18.49 8.51 -5.34
CA ILE A 24 -17.42 8.90 -6.26
C ILE A 24 -18.01 9.85 -7.29
N ASP A 25 -17.51 11.07 -7.28
CA ASP A 25 -17.79 12.07 -8.31
C ASP A 25 -16.68 12.00 -9.35
N PHE A 26 -17.05 11.74 -10.60
CA PHE A 26 -16.10 11.68 -11.73
C PHE A 26 -15.73 13.07 -12.29
N GLN A 27 -16.31 14.13 -11.74
CA GLN A 27 -16.07 15.51 -12.18
C GLN A 27 -15.35 16.36 -11.13
N GLN A 28 -15.45 15.99 -9.85
CA GLN A 28 -14.85 16.74 -8.74
C GLN A 28 -14.17 15.85 -7.74
N VAL A 29 -13.04 16.35 -7.20
CA VAL A 29 -12.33 15.69 -6.10
C VAL A 29 -13.11 15.86 -4.78
N ALA A 30 -13.20 14.81 -3.98
CA ALA A 30 -13.71 14.91 -2.61
C ALA A 30 -12.71 15.66 -1.71
N PRO A 31 -13.18 16.43 -0.70
CA PRO A 31 -12.29 17.03 0.29
C PRO A 31 -11.45 15.93 0.99
N TRP A 32 -10.14 16.14 1.03
CA TRP A 32 -9.23 15.17 1.63
C TRP A 32 -9.12 15.36 3.15
N PRO A 33 -9.30 14.31 3.97
CA PRO A 33 -8.98 14.38 5.38
C PRO A 33 -7.46 14.48 5.62
N VAL A 34 -7.04 15.08 6.70
CA VAL A 34 -5.63 15.29 7.06
C VAL A 34 -4.89 13.96 7.23
N SER A 35 -3.67 13.86 6.69
CA SER A 35 -2.84 12.66 6.66
C SER A 35 -1.84 12.55 7.82
N SER A 36 -1.23 11.38 8.03
CA SER A 36 -0.22 11.09 9.04
C SER A 36 1.19 10.80 8.45
N PRO A 37 2.29 10.82 9.23
CA PRO A 37 3.67 10.70 8.76
C PRO A 37 4.04 9.33 8.17
N GLY A 38 4.91 9.29 7.17
CA GLY A 38 5.39 8.08 6.48
C GLY A 38 6.65 7.43 7.07
N GLY A 39 7.02 6.23 6.59
CA GLY A 39 8.15 5.45 7.07
C GLY A 39 8.68 4.42 6.07
N ASP A 40 9.78 3.76 6.41
CA ASP A 40 10.44 2.76 5.58
C ASP A 40 9.96 1.33 5.90
N THR A 41 9.86 0.50 4.84
CA THR A 41 9.22 -0.82 4.91
C THR A 41 9.71 -1.68 3.74
N VAL A 42 9.85 -3.00 3.95
CA VAL A 42 10.10 -3.96 2.87
C VAL A 42 8.99 -5.01 2.83
N TRP A 43 8.53 -5.33 1.61
CA TRP A 43 7.68 -6.48 1.34
C TRP A 43 8.50 -7.60 0.72
N LEU A 44 8.19 -8.84 1.07
CA LEU A 44 8.67 -10.04 0.41
C LEU A 44 7.55 -11.07 0.24
N GLY A 45 7.61 -11.83 -0.85
CA GLY A 45 6.75 -12.98 -1.11
C GLY A 45 7.59 -14.22 -1.42
N ALA A 46 7.11 -15.39 -1.01
CA ALA A 46 7.70 -16.64 -1.38
C ALA A 46 6.63 -17.73 -1.59
N THR A 47 6.92 -18.68 -2.46
CA THR A 47 6.09 -19.87 -2.61
C THR A 47 6.99 -21.09 -2.81
N ASP A 48 6.64 -22.20 -2.18
CA ASP A 48 7.37 -23.44 -2.29
C ASP A 48 6.81 -24.35 -3.41
N THR A 49 7.40 -25.54 -3.54
CA THR A 49 6.97 -26.56 -4.53
C THR A 49 5.60 -27.17 -4.19
N TYR A 50 5.15 -27.04 -2.96
CA TYR A 50 3.85 -27.55 -2.50
C TYR A 50 2.72 -26.53 -2.67
N GLY A 51 3.05 -25.29 -3.10
CA GLY A 51 2.07 -24.20 -3.25
C GLY A 51 1.84 -23.41 -1.95
N ASN A 52 2.59 -23.68 -0.88
CA ASN A 52 2.55 -22.82 0.30
C ASN A 52 3.07 -21.44 -0.09
N THR A 53 2.27 -20.42 0.16
CA THR A 53 2.56 -19.05 -0.27
C THR A 53 2.54 -18.12 0.93
N ILE A 54 3.56 -17.27 1.05
CA ILE A 54 3.67 -16.24 2.07
C ILE A 54 3.68 -14.86 1.47
N SER A 55 3.03 -13.92 2.14
CA SER A 55 3.17 -12.49 1.94
C SER A 55 3.63 -11.88 3.25
N PHE A 56 4.77 -11.24 3.26
CA PHE A 56 5.41 -10.75 4.48
C PHE A 56 5.87 -9.32 4.31
N ILE A 57 5.63 -8.49 5.34
CA ILE A 57 6.15 -7.13 5.41
C ILE A 57 6.88 -6.95 6.73
N GLN A 58 8.08 -6.38 6.66
CA GLN A 58 8.86 -5.93 7.82
C GLN A 58 9.02 -4.42 7.77
N SER A 59 8.86 -3.78 8.93
CA SER A 59 8.99 -2.33 9.06
C SER A 59 9.25 -1.95 10.52
N ILE A 60 10.12 -0.99 10.71
CA ILE A 60 10.29 -0.29 11.99
C ILE A 60 9.63 1.10 11.98
N TYR A 61 8.85 1.39 10.94
CA TYR A 61 8.08 2.57 10.59
C TYR A 61 8.96 3.66 9.95
N TRP A 62 9.64 4.52 10.68
CA TRP A 62 10.61 5.45 10.11
C TRP A 62 11.97 4.76 9.92
N GLU A 63 12.83 5.31 9.05
CA GLU A 63 14.10 4.70 8.60
C GLU A 63 14.95 4.09 9.73
N PHE A 64 15.15 4.82 10.82
CA PHE A 64 15.89 4.34 11.98
C PHE A 64 14.99 3.98 13.17
N GLY A 65 13.68 3.85 12.91
CA GLY A 65 12.68 3.58 13.95
C GLY A 65 12.74 4.62 15.07
N SER A 66 12.85 4.17 16.30
CA SER A 66 13.02 5.05 17.47
C SER A 66 14.46 5.52 17.70
N GLY A 67 15.44 5.04 16.93
CA GLY A 67 16.85 5.23 17.19
C GLY A 67 17.40 4.44 18.40
N LEU A 68 16.56 3.68 19.09
CA LEU A 68 16.96 2.86 20.23
C LEU A 68 17.37 1.46 19.76
N VAL A 69 18.58 1.06 20.10
CA VAL A 69 19.07 -0.31 19.89
C VAL A 69 19.15 -1.02 21.22
N LEU A 70 18.51 -2.19 21.32
CA LEU A 70 18.53 -3.01 22.53
C LEU A 70 19.93 -3.61 22.72
N PRO A 71 20.63 -3.33 23.85
CA PRO A 71 22.07 -3.66 23.98
C PRO A 71 22.36 -5.16 23.95
N ASN A 72 21.44 -6.01 24.38
CA ASN A 72 21.68 -7.46 24.45
C ASN A 72 21.29 -8.22 23.17
N THR A 73 20.55 -7.60 22.24
CA THR A 73 20.02 -8.26 21.05
C THR A 73 20.41 -7.59 19.75
N GLY A 74 20.85 -6.31 19.80
CA GLY A 74 21.10 -5.50 18.60
C GLY A 74 19.83 -5.09 17.84
N ILE A 75 18.64 -5.33 18.39
CA ILE A 75 17.37 -5.00 17.73
C ILE A 75 17.14 -3.49 17.79
N THR A 76 17.00 -2.86 16.64
CA THR A 76 16.52 -1.49 16.53
C THR A 76 15.02 -1.45 16.75
N MET A 77 14.58 -0.66 17.72
CA MET A 77 13.17 -0.57 18.09
C MET A 77 12.40 0.30 17.10
N GLN A 78 11.24 -0.17 16.73
CA GLN A 78 10.30 0.59 15.91
C GLN A 78 9.76 1.83 16.63
N ASN A 79 9.28 2.83 15.88
CA ASN A 79 8.72 4.06 16.44
C ASN A 79 7.21 4.25 16.18
N ARG A 80 6.44 3.19 16.00
CA ARG A 80 5.00 3.27 15.71
C ARG A 80 4.17 3.94 16.81
N GLY A 81 4.75 4.14 17.97
CA GLY A 81 4.13 4.93 19.06
C GLY A 81 3.78 6.36 18.65
N VAL A 82 4.45 6.93 17.63
CA VAL A 82 4.11 8.26 17.08
C VAL A 82 2.72 8.33 16.44
N SER A 83 2.12 7.16 16.13
CA SER A 83 0.74 7.09 15.62
C SER A 83 -0.34 7.29 16.69
N PHE A 84 0.03 7.30 17.97
CA PHE A 84 -0.91 7.65 19.03
C PHE A 84 -1.15 9.16 19.08
N SER A 85 -2.37 9.52 19.44
CA SER A 85 -2.75 10.90 19.78
C SER A 85 -2.81 11.07 21.28
N LEU A 86 -2.46 12.26 21.77
CA LEU A 86 -2.69 12.66 23.16
C LEU A 86 -4.07 13.32 23.34
N ASP A 87 -4.78 13.61 22.27
CA ASP A 87 -6.16 14.08 22.33
C ASP A 87 -7.12 12.93 22.63
N GLN A 88 -7.81 13.01 23.76
CA GLN A 88 -8.76 12.00 24.22
C GLN A 88 -9.94 11.75 23.27
N LYS A 89 -10.25 12.71 22.41
CA LYS A 89 -11.31 12.59 21.38
C LYS A 89 -10.85 11.85 20.13
N ASN A 90 -9.53 11.65 19.95
CA ASN A 90 -8.98 10.98 18.80
C ASN A 90 -9.14 9.46 18.92
N LEU A 91 -9.51 8.80 17.83
CA LEU A 91 -9.64 7.34 17.78
C LEU A 91 -8.33 6.61 18.11
N ASN A 92 -7.18 7.25 17.89
CA ASN A 92 -5.86 6.71 18.23
C ASN A 92 -5.30 7.24 19.54
N TYR A 93 -6.17 7.71 20.46
CA TYR A 93 -5.74 8.18 21.78
C TYR A 93 -4.93 7.11 22.51
N LEU A 94 -3.84 7.52 23.14
CA LEU A 94 -2.93 6.65 23.88
C LEU A 94 -3.62 6.10 25.15
N LEU A 95 -3.75 4.78 25.19
CA LEU A 95 -4.31 4.05 26.34
C LEU A 95 -3.41 2.86 26.70
N PRO A 96 -3.37 2.45 27.99
CA PRO A 96 -2.66 1.26 28.43
C PRO A 96 -3.12 0.01 27.65
N GLY A 97 -2.16 -0.79 27.18
CA GLY A 97 -2.44 -2.03 26.43
C GLY A 97 -2.97 -1.84 25.01
N ARG A 98 -3.11 -0.60 24.52
CA ARG A 98 -3.54 -0.31 23.17
C ARG A 98 -2.38 -0.45 22.19
N LYS A 99 -2.62 -1.09 21.04
CA LYS A 99 -1.67 -1.12 19.92
C LYS A 99 -1.81 0.15 19.09
N PRO A 100 -0.69 0.72 18.58
CA PRO A 100 -0.73 1.86 17.66
C PRO A 100 -1.41 1.48 16.35
N PHE A 101 -1.84 2.49 15.60
CA PHE A 101 -2.25 2.32 14.22
C PHE A 101 -1.10 1.70 13.41
N HIS A 102 -1.43 0.78 12.51
CA HIS A 102 -0.44 0.03 11.75
C HIS A 102 -0.69 0.16 10.25
N THR A 103 0.36 0.52 9.49
CA THR A 103 0.29 0.72 8.04
C THR A 103 0.69 -0.53 7.24
N ILE A 104 1.27 -1.56 7.86
CA ILE A 104 1.71 -2.78 7.17
C ILE A 104 0.50 -3.60 6.70
N GLN A 105 0.48 -3.93 5.41
CA GLN A 105 -0.63 -4.62 4.75
C GLN A 105 -0.10 -5.70 3.79
N PRO A 106 0.51 -6.80 4.27
CA PRO A 106 0.85 -7.92 3.40
C PRO A 106 -0.45 -8.53 2.86
N ALA A 107 -0.60 -8.57 1.54
CA ALA A 107 -1.82 -9.04 0.89
C ALA A 107 -1.65 -10.43 0.29
N LEU A 108 -2.69 -11.23 0.40
CA LEU A 108 -2.83 -12.53 -0.22
C LEU A 108 -4.22 -12.64 -0.85
N ALA A 109 -4.28 -13.06 -2.12
CA ALA A 109 -5.54 -13.29 -2.82
C ALA A 109 -5.63 -14.74 -3.30
N HIS A 110 -6.79 -15.36 -3.08
CA HIS A 110 -7.17 -16.62 -3.67
C HIS A 110 -8.20 -16.35 -4.76
N PHE A 111 -7.92 -16.85 -5.97
CA PHE A 111 -8.80 -16.70 -7.11
C PHE A 111 -9.67 -17.94 -7.29
N ASP A 112 -10.84 -17.78 -7.88
CA ASP A 112 -11.78 -18.89 -8.16
C ASP A 112 -11.20 -19.94 -9.13
N ASP A 113 -10.22 -19.56 -9.95
CA ASP A 113 -9.49 -20.44 -10.85
C ASP A 113 -8.34 -21.22 -10.16
N GLY A 114 -8.19 -21.05 -8.85
CA GLY A 114 -7.20 -21.73 -8.01
C GLY A 114 -5.83 -21.07 -7.95
N ARG A 115 -5.62 -19.92 -8.62
CA ARG A 115 -4.40 -19.14 -8.43
C ARG A 115 -4.34 -18.57 -7.02
N VAL A 116 -3.11 -18.43 -6.50
CA VAL A 116 -2.82 -17.73 -5.26
C VAL A 116 -1.82 -16.62 -5.56
N MET A 117 -2.17 -15.39 -5.22
CA MET A 117 -1.31 -14.21 -5.40
C MET A 117 -0.91 -13.65 -4.06
N SER A 118 0.40 -13.56 -3.77
CA SER A 118 0.94 -12.73 -2.71
C SER A 118 1.47 -11.43 -3.31
N TYR A 119 1.17 -10.29 -2.67
CA TYR A 119 1.60 -9.00 -3.18
C TYR A 119 1.65 -7.97 -2.05
N GLY A 120 2.43 -6.93 -2.28
CA GLY A 120 2.58 -5.88 -1.31
C GLY A 120 3.55 -4.81 -1.78
N THR A 121 3.77 -3.83 -0.94
CA THR A 121 4.67 -2.70 -1.19
C THR A 121 5.11 -2.09 0.13
N MET A 122 6.20 -1.36 0.12
CA MET A 122 6.47 -0.34 1.12
C MET A 122 5.65 0.93 0.83
N GLY A 123 5.69 1.93 1.71
CA GLY A 123 5.16 3.25 1.45
C GLY A 123 4.07 3.72 2.40
N GLY A 124 4.06 3.23 3.62
CA GLY A 124 3.14 3.71 4.67
C GLY A 124 1.68 3.73 4.21
N GLU A 125 1.08 4.91 4.16
CA GLU A 125 -0.31 5.12 3.71
C GLU A 125 -0.51 4.98 2.19
N GLY A 126 0.57 4.98 1.41
CA GLY A 126 0.55 4.65 -0.02
C GLY A 126 0.32 3.17 -0.31
N GLN A 127 0.54 2.27 0.66
CA GLN A 127 0.43 0.83 0.45
C GLN A 127 -0.93 0.40 -0.13
N PRO A 128 -2.10 0.79 0.42
CA PRO A 128 -3.38 0.39 -0.14
C PRO A 128 -3.62 0.92 -1.56
N GLN A 129 -3.11 2.11 -1.88
CA GLN A 129 -3.24 2.71 -3.21
C GLN A 129 -2.45 1.92 -4.26
N THR A 130 -1.18 1.61 -3.95
CA THR A 130 -0.32 0.81 -4.83
C THR A 130 -0.83 -0.62 -4.99
N GLN A 131 -1.23 -1.27 -3.89
CA GLN A 131 -1.77 -2.63 -3.93
C GLN A 131 -3.06 -2.70 -4.75
N ALA A 132 -3.98 -1.76 -4.58
CA ALA A 132 -5.22 -1.69 -5.34
C ALA A 132 -4.94 -1.52 -6.85
N ALA A 133 -3.98 -0.67 -7.22
CA ALA A 133 -3.58 -0.47 -8.61
C ALA A 133 -3.01 -1.74 -9.25
N ILE A 134 -2.08 -2.43 -8.55
CA ILE A 134 -1.47 -3.66 -9.05
C ILE A 134 -2.52 -4.77 -9.19
N PHE A 135 -3.33 -4.98 -8.16
CA PHE A 135 -4.38 -6.00 -8.19
C PHE A 135 -5.40 -5.76 -9.30
N TYR A 136 -5.85 -4.51 -9.49
CA TYR A 136 -6.77 -4.13 -10.56
C TYR A 136 -6.18 -4.41 -11.94
N ARG A 137 -4.93 -4.01 -12.16
CA ARG A 137 -4.24 -4.22 -13.44
C ARG A 137 -4.06 -5.69 -13.77
N TYR A 138 -3.63 -6.48 -12.79
CA TYR A 138 -3.44 -7.91 -12.98
C TYR A 138 -4.77 -8.64 -13.17
N ASN A 139 -5.72 -8.45 -12.26
CA ASN A 139 -6.95 -9.24 -12.19
C ASN A 139 -8.07 -8.73 -13.11
N ILE A 140 -8.20 -7.42 -13.28
CA ILE A 140 -9.33 -6.84 -14.05
C ILE A 140 -8.89 -6.43 -15.46
N GLN A 141 -7.72 -5.81 -15.59
CA GLN A 141 -7.19 -5.44 -16.91
C GLN A 141 -6.43 -6.59 -17.60
N ASN A 142 -6.19 -7.70 -16.90
CA ASN A 142 -5.48 -8.89 -17.40
C ASN A 142 -4.07 -8.59 -17.93
N LEU A 143 -3.37 -7.62 -17.33
CA LEU A 143 -1.97 -7.39 -17.65
C LEU A 143 -1.11 -8.51 -17.05
N ASN A 144 0.02 -8.84 -17.72
CA ASN A 144 0.99 -9.72 -17.08
C ASN A 144 1.53 -9.08 -15.78
N LEU A 145 1.98 -9.91 -14.84
CA LEU A 145 2.31 -9.48 -13.50
C LEU A 145 3.40 -8.39 -13.48
N GLN A 146 4.47 -8.57 -14.26
CA GLN A 146 5.55 -7.59 -14.33
C GLN A 146 5.07 -6.24 -14.89
N THR A 147 4.21 -6.25 -15.89
CA THR A 147 3.60 -5.02 -16.43
C THR A 147 2.71 -4.38 -15.38
N ALA A 148 1.86 -5.15 -14.67
CA ALA A 148 0.98 -4.64 -13.64
C ALA A 148 1.74 -3.92 -12.52
N VAL A 149 2.93 -4.45 -12.14
CA VAL A 149 3.84 -3.82 -11.17
C VAL A 149 4.51 -2.58 -11.74
N ASN A 150 4.93 -2.60 -13.00
CA ASN A 150 5.73 -1.53 -13.62
C ASN A 150 4.93 -0.33 -14.14
N GLU A 151 3.64 -0.50 -14.41
CA GLU A 151 2.79 0.57 -14.91
C GLU A 151 2.88 1.85 -14.07
N PRO A 152 2.67 3.05 -14.66
CA PRO A 152 2.77 4.32 -13.96
C PRO A 152 1.91 4.35 -12.69
N ARG A 153 2.44 4.95 -11.63
CA ARG A 153 1.75 5.06 -10.34
C ARG A 153 1.35 6.47 -10.00
N TRP A 154 0.42 6.55 -9.09
CA TRP A 154 -0.05 7.76 -8.44
C TRP A 154 -0.05 7.53 -6.93
N LEU A 155 0.07 8.63 -6.19
CA LEU A 155 0.04 8.65 -4.74
C LEU A 155 -0.69 9.91 -4.26
N LEU A 156 -1.82 9.73 -3.61
CA LEU A 156 -2.49 10.81 -2.92
C LEU A 156 -1.90 10.92 -1.50
N GLY A 157 -1.39 12.11 -1.17
CA GLY A 157 -0.68 12.31 0.08
C GLY A 157 0.82 12.03 -0.03
N LYS A 158 1.37 11.27 0.92
CA LYS A 158 2.80 11.02 1.02
C LYS A 158 3.13 9.58 1.39
N THR A 159 4.34 9.18 1.07
CA THR A 159 5.03 8.01 1.59
C THR A 159 5.95 8.42 2.75
N TRP A 160 6.71 9.49 2.56
CA TRP A 160 7.55 10.19 3.54
C TRP A 160 7.60 11.69 3.24
N GLY A 161 8.31 12.46 4.07
CA GLY A 161 8.45 13.90 3.92
C GLY A 161 7.34 14.70 4.59
N GLU A 162 7.13 15.92 4.11
CA GLU A 162 6.15 16.86 4.68
C GLU A 162 4.69 16.43 4.44
N GLU A 163 3.80 16.90 5.31
CA GLU A 163 2.36 16.70 5.16
C GLU A 163 1.86 17.36 3.87
N THR A 164 1.15 16.60 3.06
CA THR A 164 0.60 17.07 1.80
C THR A 164 -0.69 16.34 1.45
N THR A 165 -1.57 17.03 0.75
CA THR A 165 -2.78 16.48 0.15
C THR A 165 -2.68 16.44 -1.38
N SER A 166 -1.48 16.69 -1.93
CA SER A 166 -1.26 16.64 -3.38
C SER A 166 -1.42 15.23 -3.92
N LEU A 167 -1.86 15.14 -5.15
CA LEU A 167 -1.88 13.92 -5.94
C LEU A 167 -0.60 13.87 -6.77
N LYS A 168 0.37 13.07 -6.30
CA LYS A 168 1.61 12.81 -7.02
C LYS A 168 1.33 11.82 -8.14
N ILE A 169 1.84 12.11 -9.35
CA ILE A 169 1.62 11.29 -10.54
C ILE A 169 2.93 11.18 -11.30
N GLU A 170 3.32 9.95 -11.63
CA GLU A 170 4.50 9.73 -12.47
C GLU A 170 4.32 10.34 -13.86
N GLN A 171 5.39 10.96 -14.35
CA GLN A 171 5.43 11.61 -15.68
C GLN A 171 5.13 10.68 -16.85
N ARG A 172 5.08 9.36 -16.62
CA ARG A 172 4.75 8.33 -17.62
C ARG A 172 3.26 8.24 -17.97
N PHE A 173 2.39 8.92 -17.21
CA PHE A 173 1.00 9.13 -17.62
C PHE A 173 0.92 10.13 -18.78
N SER A 174 -0.18 10.07 -19.54
CA SER A 174 -0.42 11.01 -20.65
C SER A 174 -0.62 12.44 -20.12
N SER A 175 -0.27 13.44 -20.93
CA SER A 175 -0.54 14.86 -20.62
C SER A 175 -2.02 15.09 -20.34
N LYS A 176 -2.89 14.44 -21.12
CA LYS A 176 -4.34 14.51 -20.92
C LYS A 176 -4.76 14.07 -19.52
N THR A 177 -4.15 13.02 -18.95
CA THR A 177 -4.44 12.57 -17.57
C THR A 177 -4.15 13.66 -16.56
N PHE A 178 -3.03 14.37 -16.70
CA PHE A 178 -2.69 15.49 -15.82
C PHE A 178 -3.70 16.63 -15.91
N ASP A 179 -4.13 16.97 -17.13
CA ASP A 179 -5.06 18.06 -17.37
C ASP A 179 -6.46 17.72 -16.85
N ASP A 180 -6.92 16.50 -17.10
CA ASP A 180 -8.21 16.00 -16.60
C ASP A 180 -8.26 16.05 -15.06
N LEU A 181 -7.23 15.54 -14.38
CA LEU A 181 -7.18 15.51 -12.93
C LEU A 181 -7.13 16.91 -12.31
N LYS A 182 -6.39 17.84 -12.91
CA LYS A 182 -6.39 19.25 -12.51
C LYS A 182 -7.76 19.89 -12.69
N SER A 183 -8.43 19.60 -13.80
CA SER A 183 -9.77 20.13 -14.07
C SER A 183 -10.82 19.64 -13.08
N MET A 184 -10.63 18.43 -12.52
CA MET A 184 -11.45 17.85 -11.43
C MET A 184 -11.16 18.47 -10.06
N GLY A 185 -10.15 19.34 -9.93
CA GLY A 185 -9.79 20.02 -8.69
C GLY A 185 -8.66 19.36 -7.89
N HIS A 186 -7.95 18.38 -8.43
CA HIS A 186 -6.80 17.82 -7.76
C HIS A 186 -5.61 18.79 -7.78
N ILE A 187 -4.89 18.89 -6.65
CA ILE A 187 -3.56 19.50 -6.58
C ILE A 187 -2.58 18.47 -7.13
N VAL A 188 -2.29 18.54 -8.43
CA VAL A 188 -1.47 17.54 -9.13
C VAL A 188 0.00 17.93 -9.08
N GLU A 189 0.83 17.02 -8.57
CA GLU A 189 2.28 17.11 -8.54
C GLU A 189 2.86 16.05 -9.49
N LYS A 190 3.59 16.52 -10.50
CA LYS A 190 4.27 15.62 -11.46
C LYS A 190 5.60 15.19 -10.87
N VAL A 191 5.84 13.88 -10.77
CA VAL A 191 7.11 13.30 -10.34
C VAL A 191 7.81 12.57 -11.49
N GLY A 192 9.08 12.21 -11.30
CA GLY A 192 9.88 11.48 -12.28
C GLY A 192 9.29 10.12 -12.65
N ALA A 193 9.93 9.45 -13.61
CA ALA A 193 9.61 8.07 -13.94
C ALA A 193 10.27 7.15 -12.91
N TYR A 194 9.51 6.17 -12.41
CA TYR A 194 10.01 5.18 -11.45
C TYR A 194 10.57 5.80 -10.15
N GLU A 195 9.90 6.83 -9.67
CA GLU A 195 10.28 7.47 -8.41
C GLU A 195 9.99 6.54 -7.21
N GLU A 196 10.98 6.43 -6.35
CA GLU A 196 10.95 5.63 -5.11
C GLU A 196 9.76 5.96 -4.21
N ILE A 197 9.36 7.24 -4.16
CA ILE A 197 8.22 7.72 -3.37
C ILE A 197 6.90 7.02 -3.72
N MET A 198 6.81 6.40 -4.91
CA MET A 198 5.65 5.64 -5.37
C MET A 198 5.56 4.21 -4.77
N GLY A 199 6.46 3.87 -3.87
CA GLY A 199 6.54 2.57 -3.22
C GLY A 199 7.34 1.54 -4.01
N HIS A 200 7.86 0.55 -3.31
CA HIS A 200 8.58 -0.60 -3.85
C HIS A 200 7.67 -1.82 -3.77
N ALA A 201 7.03 -2.13 -4.88
CA ALA A 201 6.07 -3.22 -4.90
C ALA A 201 6.68 -4.53 -5.41
N GLY A 202 6.06 -5.61 -5.01
CA GLY A 202 6.31 -6.91 -5.57
C GLY A 202 5.05 -7.76 -5.58
N ALA A 203 5.04 -8.76 -6.43
CA ALA A 203 3.97 -9.72 -6.48
C ALA A 203 4.47 -11.08 -6.97
N LEU A 204 3.80 -12.13 -6.50
CA LEU A 204 4.08 -13.50 -6.87
C LEU A 204 2.76 -14.25 -7.03
N VAL A 205 2.61 -14.97 -8.13
CA VAL A 205 1.42 -15.78 -8.41
C VAL A 205 1.82 -17.23 -8.55
N CYS A 206 1.16 -18.10 -7.79
CA CYS A 206 1.24 -19.54 -7.93
C CYS A 206 0.00 -20.04 -8.65
N TYR A 207 0.21 -20.80 -9.73
CA TYR A 207 -0.86 -21.40 -10.54
C TYR A 207 -1.13 -22.84 -10.11
N PRO A 208 -2.36 -23.37 -10.31
CA PRO A 208 -2.71 -24.75 -9.94
C PRO A 208 -1.84 -25.81 -10.64
N ASN A 209 -1.30 -25.51 -11.80
CA ASN A 209 -0.42 -26.40 -12.56
C ASN A 209 1.06 -26.36 -12.09
N GLY A 210 1.36 -25.63 -11.00
CA GLY A 210 2.70 -25.49 -10.43
C GLY A 210 3.54 -24.38 -11.05
N LEU A 211 3.08 -23.70 -12.11
CA LEU A 211 3.74 -22.52 -12.65
C LEU A 211 3.77 -21.41 -11.60
N LYS A 212 4.86 -20.67 -11.55
CA LYS A 212 5.04 -19.51 -10.69
C LYS A 212 5.44 -18.31 -11.53
N GLU A 213 4.79 -17.18 -11.28
CA GLU A 213 5.05 -15.91 -11.91
C GLU A 213 5.48 -14.89 -10.85
N GLY A 214 6.60 -14.22 -11.03
CA GLY A 214 7.10 -13.19 -10.14
C GLY A 214 7.23 -11.85 -10.86
N GLY A 215 6.86 -10.75 -10.17
CA GLY A 215 7.06 -9.40 -10.62
C GLY A 215 7.75 -8.56 -9.56
N PHE A 216 8.74 -7.77 -9.96
CA PHE A 216 9.47 -6.85 -9.10
C PHE A 216 9.41 -5.41 -9.61
N ASP A 217 9.64 -4.46 -8.72
CA ASP A 217 9.49 -3.04 -9.00
C ASP A 217 10.79 -2.42 -9.52
N LEU A 218 10.72 -1.78 -10.68
CA LEU A 218 11.85 -1.01 -11.22
C LEU A 218 12.14 0.29 -10.43
N ARG A 219 11.33 0.60 -9.41
CA ARG A 219 11.56 1.71 -8.46
C ARG A 219 12.49 1.31 -7.32
N SER A 220 12.91 0.04 -7.27
CA SER A 220 13.79 -0.51 -6.24
C SER A 220 14.82 -1.45 -6.86
N ASP A 221 15.74 -1.91 -6.04
CA ASP A 221 16.79 -2.88 -6.36
C ASP A 221 16.36 -4.34 -6.08
N GLY A 222 15.07 -4.58 -5.86
CA GLY A 222 14.50 -5.90 -5.65
C GLY A 222 14.58 -6.79 -6.89
N SER A 223 14.25 -8.07 -6.72
CA SER A 223 14.21 -9.04 -7.81
C SER A 223 13.15 -10.13 -7.59
N ALA A 224 12.72 -10.78 -8.67
CA ALA A 224 11.95 -12.02 -8.62
C ALA A 224 12.85 -13.16 -9.10
N ILE A 225 13.05 -14.16 -8.26
CA ILE A 225 13.98 -15.28 -8.50
C ILE A 225 13.22 -16.58 -8.38
N GLY A 226 13.40 -17.46 -9.36
CA GLY A 226 12.91 -18.84 -9.36
C GLY A 226 14.05 -19.84 -9.32
N GLY A 227 13.82 -21.01 -8.69
CA GLY A 227 14.78 -22.12 -8.61
C GLY A 227 14.05 -23.46 -8.63
#